data_85f9479fffbea72461ee9a11d9c10123
#
_entry.id   85f9479fffbea72461ee9a11d9c10123
#
_cell.length_a   1.000
_cell.length_b   1.000
_cell.length_c   1.000
_cell.angle_alpha   90.00
_cell.angle_beta   90.00
_cell.angle_gamma   90.00
#
_symmetry.space_group_name_H-M   'P 1'
#
loop_
_entity.id
_entity.type
_entity.pdbx_description
1 polymer ?
#
loop_
_entity_poly.entity_id
_entity_poly.type
_entity_poly.pdbx_seq_one_letter_code
_entity_poly.pdbx_strand_id
1 'polypeptide(L)'
;MNIALLGFGTVGKAFYELTLGRSDLRVTSVLSRRPRPELPCTVTNDFDEIVRDRSVGIVVEVMGGLEPAYRYICAAMRAGKHVVTANKQLVCAHYDELLELARECGVSLRCTAAAGGGIPWLTSLSRAARLDEITAVGGILNGTTNYMLSAMTTSGVDYTTCLREAQALGYAEADPTADVEGYDARRKLVLSANLAFGASVREEEIPCFGISSVEEKDFAAWRELGRVCKLFVRAERHEGRISAFVCPTLFPAASPVAQTNGTGNLVTLRGARFGELSFFGAGAGGYPTGSSVLSDCVDVIEGCPSFYVSRHEAKHIDNSAVAGRFYLRTGSETVCTGPIIVAEAFARAERALSCGEPVFLARIEEE
;
A
#
# COMPACT_ATOMS: atom_id res chain seq x y z
N MET A 1 0.54 -6.92 -28.27
CA MET A 1 -0.34 -5.84 -27.77
C MET A 1 0.44 -4.54 -27.66
N ASN A 2 -0.10 -3.42 -28.21
CA ASN A 2 0.53 -2.11 -28.11
C ASN A 2 0.11 -1.42 -26.81
N ILE A 3 1.09 -0.78 -26.16
CA ILE A 3 0.95 -0.13 -24.86
C ILE A 3 1.27 1.37 -24.99
N ALA A 4 0.43 2.21 -24.40
CA ALA A 4 0.76 3.60 -24.11
C ALA A 4 1.16 3.74 -22.65
N LEU A 5 2.32 4.32 -22.38
CA LEU A 5 2.87 4.52 -21.04
C LEU A 5 2.70 5.97 -20.61
N LEU A 6 1.91 6.20 -19.56
CA LEU A 6 1.70 7.52 -18.96
C LEU A 6 2.67 7.74 -17.80
N GLY A 7 3.69 8.55 -18.01
CA GLY A 7 4.76 8.79 -17.05
C GLY A 7 6.02 7.97 -17.32
N PHE A 8 7.18 8.65 -17.31
CA PHE A 8 8.49 8.05 -17.53
C PHE A 8 9.47 8.41 -16.39
N GLY A 9 8.99 8.18 -15.17
CA GLY A 9 9.77 8.26 -13.93
C GLY A 9 10.44 6.92 -13.63
N THR A 10 10.80 6.69 -12.36
CA THR A 10 11.51 5.48 -11.89
C THR A 10 10.77 4.19 -12.28
N VAL A 11 9.47 4.11 -12.03
CA VAL A 11 8.66 2.92 -12.36
C VAL A 11 8.45 2.79 -13.87
N GLY A 12 8.09 3.90 -14.55
CA GLY A 12 7.84 3.88 -15.97
C GLY A 12 9.08 3.50 -16.80
N LYS A 13 10.26 4.00 -16.40
CA LYS A 13 11.53 3.61 -17.02
C LYS A 13 11.81 2.11 -16.84
N ALA A 14 11.70 1.61 -15.61
CA ALA A 14 11.94 0.19 -15.33
C ALA A 14 10.92 -0.72 -16.05
N PHE A 15 9.63 -0.35 -16.07
CA PHE A 15 8.63 -1.06 -16.85
C PHE A 15 8.99 -1.08 -18.34
N TYR A 16 9.35 0.06 -18.91
CA TYR A 16 9.78 0.13 -20.32
C TYR A 16 10.96 -0.82 -20.61
N GLU A 17 11.98 -0.80 -19.77
CA GLU A 17 13.15 -1.69 -19.91
C GLU A 17 12.76 -3.17 -19.84
N LEU A 18 11.83 -3.54 -18.95
CA LEU A 18 11.30 -4.90 -18.84
C LEU A 18 10.49 -5.35 -20.06
N THR A 19 10.01 -4.43 -20.89
CA THR A 19 9.28 -4.75 -22.13
C THR A 19 10.21 -4.98 -23.32
N LEU A 20 11.48 -4.59 -23.21
CA LEU A 20 12.43 -4.75 -24.32
C LEU A 20 12.67 -6.22 -24.63
N GLY A 21 12.64 -6.56 -25.93
CA GLY A 21 12.85 -7.94 -26.41
C GLY A 21 11.63 -8.86 -26.30
N ARG A 22 10.51 -8.39 -25.75
CA ARG A 22 9.26 -9.16 -25.73
C ARG A 22 8.55 -9.09 -27.07
N SER A 23 7.91 -10.19 -27.47
CA SER A 23 7.14 -10.31 -28.72
C SER A 23 5.62 -10.11 -28.51
N ASP A 24 5.13 -10.31 -27.29
CA ASP A 24 3.72 -10.29 -26.94
C ASP A 24 3.19 -8.88 -26.65
N LEU A 25 4.06 -7.98 -26.20
CA LEU A 25 3.72 -6.58 -25.91
C LEU A 25 4.84 -5.60 -26.30
N ARG A 26 4.46 -4.37 -26.59
CA ARG A 26 5.40 -3.30 -26.93
C ARG A 26 4.87 -1.93 -26.52
N VAL A 27 5.72 -1.12 -25.90
CA VAL A 27 5.43 0.31 -25.68
C VAL A 27 5.58 1.05 -27.01
N THR A 28 4.49 1.60 -27.53
CA THR A 28 4.45 2.34 -28.80
C THR A 28 4.36 3.83 -28.60
N SER A 29 3.87 4.29 -27.45
CA SER A 29 3.79 5.70 -27.11
C SER A 29 4.06 5.95 -25.62
N VAL A 30 4.67 7.10 -25.33
CA VAL A 30 4.96 7.57 -23.96
C VAL A 30 4.41 8.98 -23.79
N LEU A 31 3.54 9.18 -22.81
CA LEU A 31 3.11 10.50 -22.39
C LEU A 31 4.16 11.09 -21.44
N SER A 32 4.82 12.16 -21.85
CA SER A 32 5.86 12.83 -21.07
C SER A 32 5.84 14.34 -21.29
N ARG A 33 5.96 15.10 -20.18
CA ARG A 33 6.11 16.57 -20.26
C ARG A 33 7.47 17.01 -20.80
N ARG A 34 8.47 16.12 -20.77
CA ARG A 34 9.83 16.37 -21.24
C ARG A 34 10.09 15.52 -22.50
N PRO A 35 10.79 16.05 -23.50
CA PRO A 35 11.27 15.25 -24.62
C PRO A 35 12.08 14.04 -24.14
N ARG A 36 11.97 12.92 -24.86
CA ARG A 36 12.71 11.67 -24.59
C ARG A 36 13.32 11.16 -25.88
N PRO A 37 14.36 11.85 -26.40
CA PRO A 37 14.97 11.49 -27.69
C PRO A 37 15.62 10.10 -27.69
N GLU A 38 15.90 9.57 -26.50
CA GLU A 38 16.44 8.22 -26.31
C GLU A 38 15.44 7.10 -26.59
N LEU A 39 14.14 7.40 -26.68
CA LEU A 39 13.11 6.39 -26.88
C LEU A 39 12.79 6.20 -28.37
N PRO A 40 12.80 4.97 -28.89
CA PRO A 40 12.47 4.66 -30.30
C PRO A 40 10.95 4.56 -30.54
N CYS A 41 10.12 5.11 -29.66
CA CYS A 41 8.67 5.15 -29.77
C CYS A 41 8.15 6.60 -29.79
N THR A 42 6.87 6.79 -30.06
CA THR A 42 6.25 8.11 -30.05
C THR A 42 6.28 8.70 -28.65
N VAL A 43 6.82 9.91 -28.51
CA VAL A 43 6.75 10.67 -27.26
C VAL A 43 5.88 11.88 -27.48
N THR A 44 4.80 11.99 -26.69
CA THR A 44 3.84 13.10 -26.81
C THR A 44 3.56 13.69 -25.43
N ASN A 45 3.10 14.93 -25.40
CA ASN A 45 2.51 15.57 -24.22
C ASN A 45 0.98 15.73 -24.35
N ASP A 46 0.43 15.32 -25.48
CA ASP A 46 -1.01 15.31 -25.76
C ASP A 46 -1.60 13.90 -25.52
N PHE A 47 -2.41 13.78 -24.48
CA PHE A 47 -3.08 12.53 -24.15
C PHE A 47 -4.14 12.14 -25.19
N ASP A 48 -4.75 13.10 -25.86
CA ASP A 48 -5.78 12.84 -26.86
C ASP A 48 -5.24 12.07 -28.08
N GLU A 49 -3.95 12.22 -28.43
CA GLU A 49 -3.30 11.40 -29.44
C GLU A 49 -3.32 9.92 -29.04
N ILE A 50 -3.04 9.62 -27.78
CA ILE A 50 -3.06 8.26 -27.23
C ILE A 50 -4.48 7.67 -27.23
N VAL A 51 -5.47 8.45 -26.84
CA VAL A 51 -6.87 7.99 -26.82
C VAL A 51 -7.37 7.67 -28.22
N ARG A 52 -7.03 8.51 -29.23
CA ARG A 52 -7.45 8.33 -30.64
C ARG A 52 -6.73 7.19 -31.34
N ASP A 53 -5.56 6.78 -30.85
CA ASP A 53 -4.81 5.67 -31.46
C ASP A 53 -5.50 4.33 -31.19
N ARG A 54 -6.18 3.80 -32.21
CA ARG A 54 -6.90 2.52 -32.12
C ARG A 54 -5.97 1.30 -31.99
N SER A 55 -4.69 1.46 -32.30
CA SER A 55 -3.72 0.36 -32.19
C SER A 55 -3.29 0.11 -30.72
N VAL A 56 -3.45 1.09 -29.83
CA VAL A 56 -3.16 0.98 -28.40
C VAL A 56 -4.27 0.20 -27.70
N GLY A 57 -3.92 -0.95 -27.12
CA GLY A 57 -4.85 -1.81 -26.38
C GLY A 57 -4.77 -1.62 -24.87
N ILE A 58 -3.60 -1.25 -24.33
CA ILE A 58 -3.40 -1.05 -22.89
C ILE A 58 -2.83 0.35 -22.64
N VAL A 59 -3.38 1.04 -21.66
CA VAL A 59 -2.80 2.25 -21.08
C VAL A 59 -2.22 1.90 -19.71
N VAL A 60 -0.91 2.12 -19.53
CA VAL A 60 -0.19 1.95 -18.28
C VAL A 60 0.01 3.31 -17.65
N GLU A 61 -0.57 3.55 -16.46
CA GLU A 61 -0.47 4.80 -15.71
C GLU A 61 0.47 4.64 -14.52
N VAL A 62 1.57 5.41 -14.52
CA VAL A 62 2.58 5.47 -13.47
C VAL A 62 3.02 6.91 -13.19
N MET A 63 2.08 7.85 -13.31
CA MET A 63 2.33 9.29 -13.14
C MET A 63 2.29 9.71 -11.68
N GLY A 64 1.42 9.08 -10.88
CA GLY A 64 1.11 9.49 -9.51
C GLY A 64 0.19 10.72 -9.44
N GLY A 65 -0.30 11.02 -8.21
CA GLY A 65 -1.29 12.08 -7.97
C GLY A 65 -2.70 11.69 -8.45
N LEU A 66 -3.68 12.55 -8.18
CA LEU A 66 -5.07 12.30 -8.60
C LEU A 66 -5.32 12.82 -10.02
N GLU A 67 -5.02 14.10 -10.25
CA GLU A 67 -5.20 14.72 -11.55
C GLU A 67 -3.83 15.01 -12.21
N PRO A 68 -3.71 14.86 -13.51
CA PRO A 68 -4.75 14.48 -14.50
C PRO A 68 -4.93 12.98 -14.66
N ALA A 69 -4.29 12.12 -13.83
CA ALA A 69 -4.28 10.66 -14.00
C ALA A 69 -5.69 10.06 -14.02
N TYR A 70 -6.58 10.50 -13.10
CA TYR A 70 -7.97 10.03 -13.05
C TYR A 70 -8.71 10.27 -14.37
N ARG A 71 -8.67 11.52 -14.87
CA ARG A 71 -9.30 11.87 -16.14
C ARG A 71 -8.75 11.04 -17.30
N TYR A 72 -7.44 10.77 -17.32
CA TYR A 72 -6.81 10.00 -18.39
C TYR A 72 -7.22 8.53 -18.38
N ILE A 73 -7.22 7.87 -17.22
CA ILE A 73 -7.62 6.46 -17.17
C ILE A 73 -9.12 6.29 -17.46
N CYS A 74 -9.97 7.21 -17.01
CA CYS A 74 -11.39 7.18 -17.36
C CYS A 74 -11.63 7.36 -18.86
N ALA A 75 -10.93 8.29 -19.51
CA ALA A 75 -11.03 8.49 -20.95
C ALA A 75 -10.46 7.28 -21.73
N ALA A 76 -9.37 6.66 -21.27
CA ALA A 76 -8.83 5.44 -21.85
C ALA A 76 -9.85 4.29 -21.82
N MET A 77 -10.48 4.04 -20.65
CA MET A 77 -11.51 3.01 -20.51
C MET A 77 -12.72 3.24 -21.43
N ARG A 78 -13.22 4.49 -21.50
CA ARG A 78 -14.30 4.87 -22.40
C ARG A 78 -13.93 4.71 -23.88
N ALA A 79 -12.66 4.78 -24.21
CA ALA A 79 -12.14 4.50 -25.56
C ALA A 79 -11.87 3.00 -25.81
N GLY A 80 -12.32 2.11 -24.91
CA GLY A 80 -12.15 0.66 -25.05
C GLY A 80 -10.75 0.14 -24.77
N LYS A 81 -9.91 0.92 -24.07
CA LYS A 81 -8.55 0.51 -23.74
C LYS A 81 -8.50 -0.06 -22.32
N HIS A 82 -7.79 -1.19 -22.15
CA HIS A 82 -7.50 -1.72 -20.81
C HIS A 82 -6.58 -0.74 -20.06
N VAL A 83 -6.70 -0.70 -18.73
CA VAL A 83 -5.89 0.15 -17.87
C VAL A 83 -5.14 -0.67 -16.84
N VAL A 84 -3.84 -0.39 -16.71
CA VAL A 84 -2.97 -0.89 -15.65
C VAL A 84 -2.39 0.31 -14.91
N THR A 85 -2.52 0.38 -13.59
CA THR A 85 -2.04 1.53 -12.81
C THR A 85 -1.29 1.10 -11.55
N ALA A 86 -0.22 1.84 -11.21
CA ALA A 86 0.47 1.72 -9.91
C ALA A 86 0.02 2.81 -8.91
N ASN A 87 -0.95 3.64 -9.28
CA ASN A 87 -1.37 4.82 -8.52
C ASN A 87 -2.38 4.46 -7.42
N LYS A 88 -1.85 4.04 -6.28
CA LYS A 88 -2.68 3.65 -5.13
C LYS A 88 -3.60 4.76 -4.63
N GLN A 89 -3.12 6.02 -4.66
CA GLN A 89 -3.91 7.17 -4.20
C GLN A 89 -5.18 7.33 -5.06
N LEU A 90 -5.02 7.25 -6.37
CA LEU A 90 -6.11 7.36 -7.32
C LEU A 90 -7.11 6.20 -7.18
N VAL A 91 -6.59 4.96 -7.10
CA VAL A 91 -7.47 3.79 -6.98
C VAL A 91 -8.21 3.80 -5.65
N CYS A 92 -7.58 4.20 -4.52
CA CYS A 92 -8.27 4.31 -3.24
C CYS A 92 -9.37 5.38 -3.25
N ALA A 93 -9.11 6.54 -3.87
CA ALA A 93 -10.06 7.65 -3.90
C ALA A 93 -11.30 7.36 -4.77
N HIS A 94 -11.16 6.51 -5.80
CA HIS A 94 -12.19 6.25 -6.81
C HIS A 94 -12.44 4.76 -7.05
N TYR A 95 -12.27 3.91 -6.00
CA TYR A 95 -12.24 2.46 -6.14
C TYR A 95 -13.48 1.91 -6.87
N ASP A 96 -14.66 2.13 -6.32
CA ASP A 96 -15.90 1.59 -6.87
C ASP A 96 -16.26 2.20 -8.24
N GLU A 97 -16.07 3.51 -8.39
CA GLU A 97 -16.33 4.25 -9.62
C GLU A 97 -15.48 3.74 -10.79
N LEU A 98 -14.20 3.49 -10.54
CA LEU A 98 -13.28 2.99 -11.56
C LEU A 98 -13.59 1.53 -11.94
N LEU A 99 -13.95 0.69 -10.98
CA LEU A 99 -14.31 -0.69 -11.24
C LEU A 99 -15.63 -0.79 -12.02
N GLU A 100 -16.62 0.05 -11.69
CA GLU A 100 -17.88 0.12 -12.39
C GLU A 100 -17.68 0.62 -13.82
N LEU A 101 -16.89 1.68 -14.02
CA LEU A 101 -16.56 2.20 -15.35
C LEU A 101 -15.85 1.13 -16.21
N ALA A 102 -14.90 0.40 -15.64
CA ALA A 102 -14.20 -0.68 -16.34
C ALA A 102 -15.20 -1.78 -16.78
N ARG A 103 -16.14 -2.15 -15.90
CA ARG A 103 -17.19 -3.12 -16.18
C ARG A 103 -18.13 -2.62 -17.30
N GLU A 104 -18.58 -1.37 -17.22
CA GLU A 104 -19.46 -0.76 -18.23
C GLU A 104 -18.80 -0.68 -19.61
N CYS A 105 -17.51 -0.34 -19.65
CA CYS A 105 -16.74 -0.28 -20.89
C CYS A 105 -16.27 -1.64 -21.41
N GLY A 106 -16.47 -2.73 -20.66
CA GLY A 106 -16.00 -4.07 -21.04
C GLY A 106 -14.47 -4.20 -21.11
N VAL A 107 -13.73 -3.41 -20.30
CA VAL A 107 -12.28 -3.41 -20.25
C VAL A 107 -11.76 -3.85 -18.88
N SER A 108 -10.49 -4.25 -18.81
CA SER A 108 -9.84 -4.57 -17.54
C SER A 108 -9.24 -3.32 -16.91
N LEU A 109 -9.46 -3.14 -15.61
CA LEU A 109 -8.66 -2.28 -14.75
C LEU A 109 -7.82 -3.18 -13.83
N ARG A 110 -6.50 -2.94 -13.77
CA ARG A 110 -5.58 -3.68 -12.90
C ARG A 110 -4.66 -2.73 -12.13
N CYS A 111 -4.39 -3.08 -10.87
CA CYS A 111 -3.60 -2.22 -9.99
C CYS A 111 -2.77 -3.01 -8.96
N THR A 112 -2.24 -4.21 -9.33
CA THR A 112 -1.46 -5.02 -8.37
C THR A 112 -0.23 -4.28 -7.88
N ALA A 113 0.39 -3.47 -8.74
CA ALA A 113 1.52 -2.61 -8.39
C ALA A 113 1.22 -1.53 -7.34
N ALA A 114 -0.05 -1.25 -7.03
CA ALA A 114 -0.45 -0.26 -6.05
C ALA A 114 -0.20 -0.69 -4.59
N ALA A 115 -0.10 -2.02 -4.32
CA ALA A 115 0.22 -2.55 -2.99
C ALA A 115 1.17 -3.73 -3.09
N GLY A 116 2.24 -3.71 -2.27
CA GLY A 116 3.22 -4.78 -2.19
C GLY A 116 4.45 -4.63 -3.10
N GLY A 117 4.49 -3.63 -3.99
CA GLY A 117 5.62 -3.42 -4.89
C GLY A 117 5.88 -4.64 -5.79
N GLY A 118 7.00 -5.35 -5.56
CA GLY A 118 7.33 -6.59 -6.27
C GLY A 118 6.75 -7.86 -5.64
N ILE A 119 6.13 -7.76 -4.46
CA ILE A 119 5.43 -8.88 -3.83
C ILE A 119 4.11 -9.08 -4.56
N PRO A 120 3.76 -10.30 -5.04
CA PRO A 120 2.50 -10.57 -5.73
C PRO A 120 1.31 -10.59 -4.74
N TRP A 121 1.18 -9.53 -3.96
CA TRP A 121 0.30 -9.46 -2.80
C TRP A 121 -1.18 -9.56 -3.16
N LEU A 122 -1.68 -8.61 -3.98
CA LEU A 122 -3.10 -8.57 -4.32
C LEU A 122 -3.52 -9.79 -5.14
N THR A 123 -2.65 -10.30 -6.01
CA THR A 123 -2.87 -11.54 -6.76
C THR A 123 -2.98 -12.75 -5.84
N SER A 124 -2.05 -12.89 -4.88
CA SER A 124 -2.07 -14.00 -3.93
C SER A 124 -3.27 -13.92 -3.01
N LEU A 125 -3.62 -12.72 -2.53
CA LEU A 125 -4.80 -12.47 -1.72
C LEU A 125 -6.09 -12.84 -2.47
N SER A 126 -6.21 -12.45 -3.75
CA SER A 126 -7.39 -12.78 -4.56
C SER A 126 -7.55 -14.29 -4.76
N ARG A 127 -6.43 -15.00 -4.94
CA ARG A 127 -6.44 -16.48 -5.05
C ARG A 127 -6.85 -17.13 -3.74
N ALA A 128 -6.30 -16.68 -2.62
CA ALA A 128 -6.64 -17.19 -1.29
C ALA A 128 -8.12 -16.97 -0.96
N ALA A 129 -8.66 -15.79 -1.25
CA ALA A 129 -10.06 -15.44 -1.01
C ALA A 129 -11.07 -16.25 -1.84
N ARG A 130 -10.61 -16.96 -2.87
CA ARG A 130 -11.45 -17.90 -3.65
C ARG A 130 -11.49 -19.30 -3.04
N LEU A 131 -10.56 -19.62 -2.15
CA LEU A 131 -10.39 -20.96 -1.57
C LEU A 131 -10.89 -21.03 -0.13
N ASP A 132 -10.81 -19.91 0.60
CA ASP A 132 -11.16 -19.85 2.01
C ASP A 132 -11.66 -18.46 2.37
N GLU A 133 -12.38 -18.35 3.49
CA GLU A 133 -12.74 -17.07 4.08
C GLU A 133 -11.50 -16.39 4.68
N ILE A 134 -11.16 -15.22 4.17
CA ILE A 134 -10.08 -14.42 4.74
C ILE A 134 -10.58 -13.76 6.01
N THR A 135 -9.92 -14.07 7.13
CA THR A 135 -10.25 -13.53 8.46
C THR A 135 -9.39 -12.35 8.85
N ALA A 136 -8.15 -12.28 8.37
CA ALA A 136 -7.26 -11.15 8.63
C ALA A 136 -6.29 -10.90 7.47
N VAL A 137 -5.90 -9.65 7.31
CA VAL A 137 -4.75 -9.21 6.51
C VAL A 137 -3.94 -8.21 7.31
N GLY A 138 -2.62 -8.24 7.15
CA GLY A 138 -1.73 -7.32 7.85
C GLY A 138 -0.37 -7.21 7.18
N GLY A 139 0.49 -6.33 7.70
CA GLY A 139 1.85 -6.30 7.18
C GLY A 139 2.62 -5.01 7.45
N ILE A 140 3.90 -5.10 7.19
CA ILE A 140 4.81 -3.96 7.01
C ILE A 140 4.68 -3.57 5.53
N LEU A 141 3.94 -2.49 5.24
CA LEU A 141 3.65 -2.04 3.87
C LEU A 141 4.34 -0.72 3.49
N ASN A 142 5.21 -0.21 4.37
CA ASN A 142 6.00 0.99 4.08
C ASN A 142 7.48 0.73 4.40
N GLY A 143 8.34 0.82 3.37
CA GLY A 143 9.78 0.55 3.49
C GLY A 143 10.55 1.64 4.21
N THR A 144 10.13 2.91 4.09
CA THR A 144 10.77 4.06 4.75
C THR A 144 10.68 3.93 6.26
N THR A 145 9.48 3.73 6.80
CA THR A 145 9.25 3.57 8.23
C THR A 145 9.88 2.29 8.77
N ASN A 146 9.89 1.21 7.99
CA ASN A 146 10.58 0.00 8.41
C ASN A 146 12.10 0.19 8.50
N TYR A 147 12.70 0.89 7.52
CA TYR A 147 14.11 1.27 7.57
C TYR A 147 14.41 2.09 8.83
N MET A 148 13.64 3.15 9.08
CA MET A 148 13.84 4.04 10.22
C MET A 148 13.74 3.29 11.55
N LEU A 149 12.64 2.57 11.80
CA LEU A 149 12.46 1.80 13.03
C LEU A 149 13.53 0.70 13.21
N SER A 150 13.97 0.08 12.11
CA SER A 150 15.07 -0.91 12.16
C SER A 150 16.39 -0.26 12.55
N ALA A 151 16.77 0.87 11.94
CA ALA A 151 18.00 1.59 12.25
C ALA A 151 18.00 2.12 13.69
N MET A 152 16.91 2.72 14.13
CA MET A 152 16.73 3.21 15.52
C MET A 152 16.83 2.06 16.52
N THR A 153 16.25 0.89 16.21
CA THR A 153 16.34 -0.30 17.07
C THR A 153 17.76 -0.84 17.21
N THR A 154 18.52 -0.89 16.08
CA THR A 154 19.83 -1.56 16.04
C THR A 154 20.98 -0.64 16.36
N SER A 155 20.92 0.61 15.94
CA SER A 155 22.04 1.57 16.03
C SER A 155 21.79 2.66 17.07
N GLY A 156 20.58 2.77 17.65
CA GLY A 156 20.24 3.78 18.66
C GLY A 156 20.25 5.22 18.13
N VAL A 157 20.18 5.41 16.80
CA VAL A 157 20.08 6.75 16.20
C VAL A 157 18.73 7.37 16.53
N ASP A 158 18.71 8.68 16.75
CA ASP A 158 17.48 9.42 16.97
C ASP A 158 16.64 9.56 15.67
N TYR A 159 15.34 9.86 15.83
CA TYR A 159 14.39 9.98 14.72
C TYR A 159 14.84 10.97 13.64
N THR A 160 15.29 12.17 14.05
CA THR A 160 15.65 13.25 13.12
C THR A 160 16.88 12.89 12.29
N THR A 161 17.85 12.28 12.91
CA THR A 161 19.06 11.79 12.23
C THR A 161 18.73 10.66 11.28
N CYS A 162 17.92 9.69 11.72
CA CYS A 162 17.49 8.57 10.90
C CYS A 162 16.66 9.01 9.69
N LEU A 163 15.78 10.00 9.86
CA LEU A 163 14.98 10.56 8.75
C LEU A 163 15.89 11.23 7.71
N ARG A 164 16.90 12.02 8.14
CA ARG A 164 17.86 12.63 7.21
C ARG A 164 18.67 11.59 6.43
N GLU A 165 19.07 10.50 7.09
CA GLU A 165 19.74 9.38 6.42
C GLU A 165 18.83 8.70 5.40
N ALA A 166 17.56 8.44 5.75
CA ALA A 166 16.58 7.87 4.83
C ALA A 166 16.37 8.77 3.60
N GLN A 167 16.32 10.10 3.78
CA GLN A 167 16.22 11.07 2.69
C GLN A 167 17.50 11.06 1.81
N ALA A 168 18.68 11.04 2.40
CA ALA A 168 19.94 10.99 1.68
C ALA A 168 20.10 9.71 0.85
N LEU A 169 19.55 8.58 1.34
CA LEU A 169 19.53 7.29 0.64
C LEU A 169 18.39 7.20 -0.41
N GLY A 170 17.50 8.19 -0.47
CA GLY A 170 16.36 8.21 -1.39
C GLY A 170 15.20 7.31 -0.96
N TYR A 171 15.14 6.88 0.29
CA TYR A 171 14.04 6.11 0.85
C TYR A 171 12.87 6.99 1.29
N ALA A 172 13.14 8.24 1.68
CA ALA A 172 12.14 9.25 2.01
C ALA A 172 12.26 10.45 1.06
N GLU A 173 11.13 11.04 0.71
CA GLU A 173 11.06 12.32 -0.02
C GLU A 173 11.32 13.50 0.92
N ALA A 174 11.41 14.72 0.36
CA ALA A 174 11.57 15.94 1.14
C ALA A 174 10.40 16.17 2.11
N ASP A 175 9.17 15.84 1.69
CA ASP A 175 8.01 15.73 2.57
C ASP A 175 7.74 14.24 2.86
N PRO A 176 8.14 13.73 4.03
CA PRO A 176 7.99 12.33 4.40
C PRO A 176 6.62 12.01 5.03
N THR A 177 5.72 12.99 5.16
CA THR A 177 4.47 12.89 5.94
C THR A 177 3.66 11.64 5.57
N ALA A 178 3.52 11.35 4.28
CA ALA A 178 2.75 10.18 3.85
C ALA A 178 3.34 8.85 4.35
N ASP A 179 4.65 8.78 4.53
CA ASP A 179 5.34 7.60 5.06
C ASP A 179 5.26 7.58 6.59
N VAL A 180 5.77 8.63 7.25
CA VAL A 180 5.97 8.61 8.71
C VAL A 180 4.67 8.68 9.50
N GLU A 181 3.61 9.27 8.94
CA GLU A 181 2.26 9.25 9.54
C GLU A 181 1.44 8.03 9.12
N GLY A 182 1.99 7.16 8.27
CA GLY A 182 1.38 5.89 7.89
C GLY A 182 0.31 5.98 6.79
N TYR A 183 0.12 7.13 6.14
CA TYR A 183 -0.92 7.31 5.11
C TYR A 183 -0.65 6.47 3.86
N ASP A 184 0.62 6.28 3.47
CA ASP A 184 0.98 5.37 2.38
C ASP A 184 0.58 3.91 2.72
N ALA A 185 0.88 3.48 3.93
CA ALA A 185 0.52 2.15 4.42
C ALA A 185 -1.01 1.96 4.52
N ARG A 186 -1.73 3.01 4.97
CA ARG A 186 -3.19 3.04 5.06
C ARG A 186 -3.87 2.82 3.70
N ARG A 187 -3.42 3.51 2.65
CA ARG A 187 -3.93 3.32 1.29
C ARG A 187 -3.75 1.90 0.78
N LYS A 188 -2.60 1.29 1.06
CA LYS A 188 -2.36 -0.11 0.71
C LYS A 188 -3.25 -1.06 1.51
N LEU A 189 -3.57 -0.73 2.77
CA LEU A 189 -4.53 -1.47 3.58
C LEU A 189 -5.95 -1.38 3.01
N VAL A 190 -6.40 -0.20 2.55
CA VAL A 190 -7.71 -0.04 1.88
C VAL A 190 -7.87 -1.04 0.74
N LEU A 191 -6.89 -1.10 -0.19
CA LEU A 191 -6.93 -2.03 -1.31
C LEU A 191 -6.94 -3.49 -0.87
N SER A 192 -6.14 -3.81 0.16
CA SER A 192 -6.06 -5.16 0.72
C SER A 192 -7.36 -5.57 1.41
N ALA A 193 -7.95 -4.70 2.23
CA ALA A 193 -9.20 -4.97 2.94
C ALA A 193 -10.39 -5.10 1.98
N ASN A 194 -10.47 -4.23 0.97
CA ASN A 194 -11.51 -4.29 -0.05
C ASN A 194 -11.48 -5.62 -0.80
N LEU A 195 -10.29 -6.08 -1.18
CA LEU A 195 -10.11 -7.35 -1.86
C LEU A 195 -10.37 -8.55 -0.93
N ALA A 196 -9.80 -8.53 0.29
CA ALA A 196 -9.91 -9.63 1.25
C ALA A 196 -11.34 -9.89 1.71
N PHE A 197 -12.08 -8.82 1.98
CA PHE A 197 -13.40 -8.90 2.61
C PHE A 197 -14.55 -8.62 1.66
N GLY A 198 -14.26 -8.27 0.41
CA GLY A 198 -15.25 -7.85 -0.56
C GLY A 198 -16.02 -6.63 -0.05
N ALA A 199 -15.31 -5.62 0.38
CA ALA A 199 -15.82 -4.42 0.99
C ALA A 199 -15.53 -3.19 0.12
N SER A 200 -16.15 -2.05 0.45
CA SER A 200 -15.81 -0.72 -0.08
C SER A 200 -15.46 0.18 1.10
N VAL A 201 -14.31 -0.09 1.68
CA VAL A 201 -13.75 0.71 2.78
C VAL A 201 -13.06 1.94 2.20
N ARG A 202 -13.29 3.10 2.82
CA ARG A 202 -12.64 4.36 2.44
C ARG A 202 -11.45 4.66 3.33
N GLU A 203 -10.50 5.44 2.81
CA GLU A 203 -9.27 5.80 3.52
C GLU A 203 -9.57 6.50 4.86
N GLU A 204 -10.57 7.38 4.90
CA GLU A 204 -10.93 8.18 6.06
C GLU A 204 -11.52 7.36 7.22
N GLU A 205 -12.03 6.17 6.93
CA GLU A 205 -12.60 5.26 7.94
C GLU A 205 -11.54 4.51 8.74
N ILE A 206 -10.29 4.46 8.23
CA ILE A 206 -9.18 3.73 8.86
C ILE A 206 -8.36 4.68 9.73
N PRO A 207 -8.43 4.59 11.07
CA PRO A 207 -7.58 5.37 11.94
C PRO A 207 -6.11 5.01 11.72
N CYS A 208 -5.26 6.04 11.80
CA CYS A 208 -3.85 5.93 11.51
C CYS A 208 -3.02 6.66 12.56
N PHE A 209 -2.03 6.00 13.14
CA PHE A 209 -1.04 6.57 14.03
C PHE A 209 0.36 6.27 13.48
N GLY A 210 1.17 7.31 13.30
CA GLY A 210 2.49 7.24 12.69
C GLY A 210 3.62 6.95 13.66
N ILE A 211 4.85 7.22 13.20
CA ILE A 211 6.08 7.02 13.97
C ILE A 211 6.78 8.34 14.34
N SER A 212 6.25 9.48 13.92
CA SER A 212 6.93 10.80 14.06
C SER A 212 7.15 11.21 15.51
N SER A 213 6.36 10.72 16.45
CA SER A 213 6.46 11.01 17.88
C SER A 213 7.25 9.98 18.69
N VAL A 214 7.94 9.03 18.05
CA VAL A 214 8.76 8.04 18.73
C VAL A 214 9.98 8.68 19.40
N GLU A 215 10.31 8.22 20.61
CA GLU A 215 11.44 8.71 21.39
C GLU A 215 12.40 7.57 21.77
N GLU A 216 13.65 7.90 22.12
CA GLU A 216 14.67 6.91 22.53
C GLU A 216 14.21 6.07 23.74
N LYS A 217 13.51 6.68 24.70
CA LYS A 217 12.96 5.99 25.87
C LYS A 217 11.94 4.88 25.53
N ASP A 218 11.24 5.04 24.38
CA ASP A 218 10.30 4.02 23.90
C ASP A 218 11.05 2.73 23.52
N PHE A 219 12.17 2.85 22.81
CA PHE A 219 13.02 1.70 22.43
C PHE A 219 13.62 0.98 23.64
N ALA A 220 14.01 1.74 24.69
CA ALA A 220 14.50 1.14 25.92
C ALA A 220 13.41 0.30 26.58
N ALA A 221 12.20 0.84 26.72
CA ALA A 221 11.06 0.14 27.30
C ALA A 221 10.66 -1.11 26.48
N TRP A 222 10.66 -1.03 25.14
CA TRP A 222 10.32 -2.17 24.29
C TRP A 222 11.37 -3.28 24.35
N ARG A 223 12.64 -2.93 24.49
CA ARG A 223 13.72 -3.91 24.68
C ARG A 223 13.56 -4.68 25.98
N GLU A 224 13.19 -4.01 27.07
CA GLU A 224 12.88 -4.65 28.35
C GLU A 224 11.69 -5.62 28.25
N LEU A 225 10.71 -5.30 27.39
CA LEU A 225 9.57 -6.17 27.07
C LEU A 225 9.92 -7.31 26.08
N GLY A 226 11.16 -7.38 25.57
CA GLY A 226 11.54 -8.34 24.53
C GLY A 226 10.84 -8.11 23.18
N ARG A 227 10.52 -6.84 22.86
CA ARG A 227 9.72 -6.46 21.69
C ARG A 227 10.49 -5.58 20.72
N VAL A 228 10.08 -5.64 19.45
CA VAL A 228 10.55 -4.78 18.35
C VAL A 228 9.35 -4.07 17.74
N CYS A 229 9.48 -2.78 17.53
CA CYS A 229 8.43 -1.96 16.94
C CYS A 229 8.48 -1.97 15.41
N LYS A 230 7.33 -2.12 14.78
CA LYS A 230 7.13 -1.95 13.34
C LYS A 230 5.88 -1.10 13.09
N LEU A 231 5.89 -0.24 12.06
CA LEU A 231 4.63 0.34 11.58
C LEU A 231 3.87 -0.76 10.84
N PHE A 232 2.72 -1.14 11.37
CA PHE A 232 1.98 -2.31 10.88
C PHE A 232 0.55 -1.93 10.50
N VAL A 233 0.11 -2.41 9.36
CA VAL A 233 -1.28 -2.31 8.93
C VAL A 233 -2.02 -3.58 9.36
N ARG A 234 -3.28 -3.44 9.76
CA ARG A 234 -4.11 -4.57 10.14
C ARG A 234 -5.56 -4.35 9.73
N ALA A 235 -6.16 -5.37 9.13
CA ALA A 235 -7.61 -5.46 9.00
C ALA A 235 -8.06 -6.87 9.32
N GLU A 236 -9.11 -6.98 10.14
CA GLU A 236 -9.62 -8.24 10.67
C GLU A 236 -11.15 -8.29 10.55
N ARG A 237 -11.66 -9.45 10.17
CA ARG A 237 -13.10 -9.71 10.22
C ARG A 237 -13.43 -10.43 11.52
N HIS A 238 -14.37 -9.90 12.28
CA HIS A 238 -14.86 -10.49 13.50
C HIS A 238 -16.40 -10.40 13.54
N GLU A 239 -17.08 -11.53 13.60
CA GLU A 239 -18.55 -11.61 13.63
C GLU A 239 -19.24 -10.78 12.52
N GLY A 240 -18.71 -10.81 11.31
CA GLY A 240 -19.25 -10.06 10.17
C GLY A 240 -18.89 -8.58 10.11
N ARG A 241 -18.24 -8.02 11.17
CA ARG A 241 -17.72 -6.66 11.21
C ARG A 241 -16.27 -6.63 10.77
N ILE A 242 -15.80 -5.50 10.28
CA ILE A 242 -14.41 -5.29 9.86
C ILE A 242 -13.77 -4.25 10.79
N SER A 243 -12.70 -4.64 11.48
CA SER A 243 -11.80 -3.71 12.16
C SER A 243 -10.60 -3.45 11.26
N ALA A 244 -10.20 -2.19 11.07
CA ALA A 244 -9.00 -1.86 10.31
C ALA A 244 -8.32 -0.62 10.88
N PHE A 245 -6.99 -0.64 10.98
CA PHE A 245 -6.19 0.45 11.50
C PHE A 245 -4.73 0.33 11.09
N VAL A 246 -4.00 1.42 11.21
CA VAL A 246 -2.55 1.50 11.04
C VAL A 246 -1.95 2.09 12.31
N CYS A 247 -1.02 1.39 12.94
CA CYS A 247 -0.24 1.95 14.04
C CYS A 247 1.08 1.20 14.23
N PRO A 248 2.05 1.81 14.91
CA PRO A 248 3.16 1.08 15.49
C PRO A 248 2.67 -0.15 16.25
N THR A 249 3.35 -1.26 16.07
CA THR A 249 3.01 -2.53 16.73
C THR A 249 4.26 -3.19 17.27
N LEU A 250 4.21 -3.64 18.49
CA LEU A 250 5.29 -4.28 19.23
C LEU A 250 5.20 -5.79 19.08
N PHE A 251 6.05 -6.36 18.26
CA PHE A 251 6.13 -7.80 18.00
C PHE A 251 7.16 -8.48 18.90
N PRO A 252 6.97 -9.76 19.28
CA PRO A 252 8.03 -10.55 19.89
C PRO A 252 9.30 -10.49 19.05
N ALA A 253 10.46 -10.25 19.67
CA ALA A 253 11.71 -10.04 18.94
C ALA A 253 12.10 -11.21 18.02
N ALA A 254 11.67 -12.43 18.34
CA ALA A 254 11.92 -13.62 17.53
C ALA A 254 10.95 -13.82 16.36
N SER A 255 9.88 -13.00 16.26
CA SER A 255 8.87 -13.17 15.22
C SER A 255 9.40 -12.81 13.83
N PRO A 256 8.89 -13.44 12.75
CA PRO A 256 9.26 -13.08 11.37
C PRO A 256 9.02 -11.61 11.04
N VAL A 257 7.96 -11.01 11.59
CA VAL A 257 7.64 -9.59 11.41
C VAL A 257 8.73 -8.71 12.04
N ALA A 258 9.14 -9.00 13.29
CA ALA A 258 10.21 -8.27 13.97
C ALA A 258 11.54 -8.36 13.24
N GLN A 259 11.85 -9.51 12.64
CA GLN A 259 13.08 -9.78 11.88
C GLN A 259 13.07 -9.20 10.46
N THR A 260 11.95 -8.66 10.00
CA THR A 260 11.88 -7.95 8.70
C THR A 260 12.51 -6.57 8.84
N ASN A 261 13.76 -6.43 8.42
CA ASN A 261 14.57 -5.22 8.61
C ASN A 261 14.82 -4.44 7.31
N GLY A 262 15.42 -3.25 7.45
CA GLY A 262 15.72 -2.35 6.34
C GLY A 262 14.44 -1.89 5.63
N THR A 263 14.48 -1.79 4.31
CA THR A 263 13.33 -1.39 3.48
C THR A 263 12.40 -2.56 3.11
N GLY A 264 12.64 -3.77 3.66
CA GLY A 264 11.84 -4.95 3.39
C GLY A 264 10.38 -4.79 3.80
N ASN A 265 9.48 -5.34 3.00
CA ASN A 265 8.06 -5.47 3.34
C ASN A 265 7.74 -6.94 3.65
N LEU A 266 6.83 -7.13 4.58
CA LEU A 266 6.24 -8.44 4.88
C LEU A 266 4.75 -8.25 5.00
N VAL A 267 3.98 -9.03 4.24
CA VAL A 267 2.51 -9.00 4.26
C VAL A 267 1.97 -10.37 4.65
N THR A 268 0.92 -10.38 5.43
CA THR A 268 0.29 -11.60 5.93
C THR A 268 -1.19 -11.63 5.57
N LEU A 269 -1.70 -12.82 5.36
CA LEU A 269 -3.13 -13.09 5.30
C LEU A 269 -3.45 -14.33 6.13
N ARG A 270 -4.62 -14.36 6.75
CA ARG A 270 -5.11 -15.50 7.52
C ARG A 270 -6.44 -15.95 6.95
N GLY A 271 -6.51 -17.23 6.61
CA GLY A 271 -7.77 -17.89 6.27
C GLY A 271 -8.34 -18.62 7.47
N ALA A 272 -9.64 -18.85 7.43
CA ALA A 272 -10.36 -19.56 8.49
C ALA A 272 -9.91 -21.02 8.65
N ARG A 273 -9.40 -21.63 7.58
CA ARG A 273 -9.03 -23.04 7.52
C ARG A 273 -7.55 -23.29 7.24
N PHE A 274 -6.96 -22.56 6.26
CA PHE A 274 -5.56 -22.80 5.87
C PHE A 274 -4.53 -22.13 6.80
N GLY A 275 -4.98 -21.30 7.76
CA GLY A 275 -4.09 -20.62 8.70
C GLY A 275 -3.48 -19.34 8.11
N GLU A 276 -2.23 -19.04 8.49
CA GLU A 276 -1.54 -17.83 8.07
C GLU A 276 -0.54 -18.09 6.94
N LEU A 277 -0.54 -17.20 5.97
CA LEU A 277 0.45 -17.13 4.91
C LEU A 277 1.16 -15.78 4.97
N SER A 278 2.47 -15.80 4.76
CA SER A 278 3.32 -14.61 4.76
C SER A 278 4.09 -14.50 3.46
N PHE A 279 4.23 -13.26 2.95
CA PHE A 279 5.00 -12.95 1.75
C PHE A 279 6.00 -11.84 2.10
N PHE A 280 7.24 -12.05 1.73
CA PHE A 280 8.33 -11.12 1.97
C PHE A 280 8.96 -10.66 0.65
N GLY A 281 9.37 -9.39 0.58
CA GLY A 281 10.08 -8.87 -0.59
C GLY A 281 10.23 -7.36 -0.59
N ALA A 282 10.63 -6.83 -1.74
CA ALA A 282 10.75 -5.38 -1.95
C ALA A 282 9.35 -4.76 -2.15
N GLY A 283 8.93 -3.92 -1.22
CA GLY A 283 7.62 -3.24 -1.23
C GLY A 283 7.54 -2.01 -2.14
N ALA A 284 8.68 -1.56 -2.70
CA ALA A 284 8.79 -0.43 -3.61
C ALA A 284 10.05 -0.56 -4.47
N GLY A 285 10.22 0.34 -5.43
CA GLY A 285 11.37 0.40 -6.31
C GLY A 285 10.99 0.30 -7.79
N GLY A 286 11.89 0.74 -8.67
CA GLY A 286 11.64 0.77 -10.11
C GLY A 286 11.28 -0.60 -10.68
N TYR A 287 12.23 -1.54 -10.64
CA TYR A 287 12.03 -2.89 -11.17
C TYR A 287 10.99 -3.71 -10.41
N PRO A 288 10.96 -3.74 -9.07
CA PRO A 288 9.92 -4.48 -8.34
C PRO A 288 8.51 -4.03 -8.74
N THR A 289 8.24 -2.72 -8.72
CA THR A 289 6.93 -2.17 -9.10
C THR A 289 6.67 -2.32 -10.61
N GLY A 290 7.68 -2.09 -11.44
CA GLY A 290 7.60 -2.29 -12.89
C GLY A 290 7.27 -3.74 -13.27
N SER A 291 7.80 -4.73 -12.52
CA SER A 291 7.48 -6.15 -12.73
C SER A 291 6.01 -6.46 -12.43
N SER A 292 5.43 -5.86 -11.38
CA SER A 292 4.01 -6.01 -11.08
C SER A 292 3.11 -5.36 -12.15
N VAL A 293 3.50 -4.18 -12.66
CA VAL A 293 2.83 -3.55 -13.81
C VAL A 293 2.90 -4.46 -15.04
N LEU A 294 4.06 -5.06 -15.30
CA LEU A 294 4.22 -5.99 -16.42
C LEU A 294 3.35 -7.25 -16.25
N SER A 295 3.30 -7.81 -15.04
CA SER A 295 2.43 -8.95 -14.73
C SER A 295 0.97 -8.62 -15.04
N ASP A 296 0.49 -7.45 -14.63
CA ASP A 296 -0.87 -6.99 -14.93
C ASP A 296 -1.13 -6.86 -16.45
N CYS A 297 -0.13 -6.38 -17.22
CA CYS A 297 -0.24 -6.31 -18.68
C CYS A 297 -0.29 -7.71 -19.31
N VAL A 298 0.50 -8.66 -18.82
CA VAL A 298 0.49 -10.06 -19.30
C VAL A 298 -0.87 -10.70 -19.01
N ASP A 299 -1.40 -10.52 -17.80
CA ASP A 299 -2.74 -11.01 -17.45
C ASP A 299 -3.84 -10.46 -18.36
N VAL A 300 -3.73 -9.19 -18.80
CA VAL A 300 -4.67 -8.60 -19.79
C VAL A 300 -4.54 -9.30 -21.14
N ILE A 301 -3.31 -9.53 -21.60
CA ILE A 301 -3.03 -10.18 -22.91
C ILE A 301 -3.53 -11.63 -22.91
N GLU A 302 -3.37 -12.33 -21.81
CA GLU A 302 -3.82 -13.72 -21.63
C GLU A 302 -5.33 -13.84 -21.40
N GLY A 303 -6.03 -12.71 -21.30
CA GLY A 303 -7.47 -12.69 -21.08
C GLY A 303 -7.87 -13.15 -19.66
N CYS A 304 -6.95 -13.06 -18.70
CA CYS A 304 -7.24 -13.38 -17.31
C CYS A 304 -8.32 -12.44 -16.77
N PRO A 305 -9.39 -12.94 -16.14
CA PRO A 305 -10.43 -12.07 -15.59
C PRO A 305 -9.87 -11.16 -14.49
N SER A 306 -10.37 -9.94 -14.43
CA SER A 306 -10.08 -9.06 -13.29
C SER A 306 -10.65 -9.68 -12.01
N PHE A 307 -9.89 -9.62 -10.94
CA PHE A 307 -10.32 -10.09 -9.61
C PHE A 307 -10.83 -8.96 -8.72
N TYR A 308 -10.70 -7.72 -9.18
CA TYR A 308 -11.31 -6.59 -8.49
C TYR A 308 -12.80 -6.55 -8.81
N VAL A 309 -13.63 -6.46 -7.78
CA VAL A 309 -15.08 -6.42 -7.91
C VAL A 309 -15.59 -5.23 -7.12
N SER A 310 -16.32 -4.34 -7.79
CA SER A 310 -17.14 -3.34 -7.12
C SER A 310 -18.27 -4.06 -6.39
N ARG A 311 -18.42 -3.81 -5.10
CA ARG A 311 -19.50 -4.35 -4.29
C ARG A 311 -20.27 -3.18 -3.72
N HIS A 312 -21.54 -3.09 -4.07
CA HIS A 312 -22.45 -2.01 -3.68
C HIS A 312 -22.76 -1.97 -2.16
N GLU A 313 -22.39 -3.00 -1.41
CA GLU A 313 -22.52 -2.99 0.05
C GLU A 313 -21.31 -2.35 0.68
N ALA A 314 -21.42 -1.07 1.03
CA ALA A 314 -20.45 -0.40 1.88
C ALA A 314 -20.41 -1.12 3.24
N LYS A 315 -19.26 -1.73 3.57
CA LYS A 315 -19.01 -2.26 4.91
C LYS A 315 -18.17 -1.23 5.64
N HIS A 316 -18.72 -0.66 6.69
CA HIS A 316 -18.03 0.30 7.51
C HIS A 316 -17.02 -0.36 8.44
N ILE A 317 -15.97 0.37 8.76
CA ILE A 317 -14.99 -0.04 9.76
C ILE A 317 -15.60 0.12 11.15
N ASP A 318 -15.55 -0.96 11.92
CA ASP A 318 -15.97 -0.99 13.32
C ASP A 318 -14.82 -1.46 14.21
N ASN A 319 -14.03 -0.51 14.68
CA ASN A 319 -12.89 -0.75 15.57
C ASN A 319 -13.30 -1.04 17.04
N SER A 320 -14.61 -1.15 17.33
CA SER A 320 -15.11 -1.71 18.58
C SER A 320 -15.19 -3.25 18.57
N ALA A 321 -15.07 -3.87 17.38
CA ALA A 321 -15.17 -5.31 17.21
C ALA A 321 -13.94 -6.08 17.69
N VAL A 322 -12.78 -5.42 17.78
CA VAL A 322 -11.50 -6.04 18.10
C VAL A 322 -10.88 -5.36 19.33
N ALA A 323 -10.41 -6.15 20.27
CA ALA A 323 -9.64 -5.69 21.42
C ALA A 323 -8.16 -6.07 21.27
N GLY A 324 -7.31 -5.38 22.02
CA GLY A 324 -5.88 -5.66 22.10
C GLY A 324 -5.23 -4.92 23.25
N ARG A 325 -3.97 -5.25 23.51
CA ARG A 325 -3.15 -4.52 24.47
C ARG A 325 -2.38 -3.43 23.76
N PHE A 326 -2.19 -2.31 24.43
CA PHE A 326 -1.50 -1.16 23.84
C PHE A 326 -0.44 -0.62 24.80
N TYR A 327 0.66 -0.20 24.22
CA TYR A 327 1.62 0.70 24.83
C TYR A 327 1.18 2.12 24.51
N LEU A 328 0.89 2.90 25.52
CA LEU A 328 0.46 4.29 25.38
C LEU A 328 1.35 5.17 26.24
N ARG A 329 2.07 6.07 25.61
CA ARG A 329 2.82 7.15 26.26
C ARG A 329 2.09 8.46 26.06
N THR A 330 1.76 9.15 27.16
CA THR A 330 1.14 10.48 27.18
C THR A 330 1.95 11.38 28.12
N GLY A 331 2.51 12.45 27.59
CA GLY A 331 3.43 13.29 28.35
C GLY A 331 4.62 12.49 28.92
N SER A 332 4.70 12.42 30.26
CA SER A 332 5.73 11.66 30.97
C SER A 332 5.29 10.26 31.40
N GLU A 333 4.00 9.96 31.29
CA GLU A 333 3.45 8.68 31.72
C GLU A 333 3.46 7.65 30.58
N THR A 334 3.76 6.41 30.95
CA THR A 334 3.72 5.27 30.03
C THR A 334 2.93 4.12 30.66
N VAL A 335 1.95 3.62 29.92
CA VAL A 335 1.08 2.55 30.36
C VAL A 335 1.03 1.44 29.30
N CYS A 336 1.25 0.19 29.75
CA CYS A 336 0.83 -0.99 28.99
C CYS A 336 -0.58 -1.36 29.44
N THR A 337 -1.57 -1.18 28.57
CA THR A 337 -2.97 -1.42 28.94
C THR A 337 -3.26 -2.92 29.10
N GLY A 338 -4.31 -3.26 29.82
CA GLY A 338 -5.02 -4.52 29.61
C GLY A 338 -5.69 -4.54 28.24
N PRO A 339 -6.44 -5.61 27.91
CA PRO A 339 -7.22 -5.65 26.66
C PRO A 339 -8.27 -4.52 26.64
N ILE A 340 -8.17 -3.64 25.65
CA ILE A 340 -9.16 -2.58 25.35
C ILE A 340 -9.49 -2.62 23.86
N ILE A 341 -10.68 -2.14 23.48
CA ILE A 341 -11.06 -2.08 22.06
C ILE A 341 -10.18 -1.08 21.30
N VAL A 342 -9.92 -1.38 20.04
CA VAL A 342 -9.06 -0.53 19.18
C VAL A 342 -9.57 0.91 19.13
N ALA A 343 -10.88 1.11 19.00
CA ALA A 343 -11.49 2.45 19.01
C ALA A 343 -11.14 3.26 20.27
N GLU A 344 -11.13 2.61 21.45
CA GLU A 344 -10.79 3.28 22.71
C GLU A 344 -9.29 3.65 22.78
N ALA A 345 -8.40 2.78 22.27
CA ALA A 345 -6.97 3.07 22.25
C ALA A 345 -6.66 4.33 21.41
N PHE A 346 -7.23 4.42 20.21
CA PHE A 346 -7.08 5.59 19.35
C PHE A 346 -7.72 6.84 19.98
N ALA A 347 -8.93 6.72 20.53
CA ALA A 347 -9.59 7.84 21.18
C ALA A 347 -8.81 8.38 22.39
N ARG A 348 -8.09 7.54 23.15
CA ARG A 348 -7.19 7.99 24.22
C ARG A 348 -6.02 8.79 23.67
N ALA A 349 -5.38 8.30 22.61
CA ALA A 349 -4.27 9.00 21.95
C ALA A 349 -4.74 10.36 21.39
N GLU A 350 -5.88 10.41 20.71
CA GLU A 350 -6.45 11.64 20.16
C GLU A 350 -6.79 12.68 21.24
N ARG A 351 -7.37 12.23 22.36
CA ARG A 351 -7.66 13.13 23.51
C ARG A 351 -6.37 13.76 24.05
N ALA A 352 -5.31 12.98 24.25
CA ALA A 352 -4.05 13.51 24.76
C ALA A 352 -3.39 14.46 23.75
N LEU A 353 -3.40 14.12 22.44
CA LEU A 353 -2.92 15.02 21.38
C LEU A 353 -3.69 16.35 21.36
N SER A 354 -5.02 16.31 21.55
CA SER A 354 -5.86 17.52 21.58
C SER A 354 -5.60 18.41 22.81
N CYS A 355 -5.04 17.83 23.87
CA CYS A 355 -4.55 18.57 25.04
C CYS A 355 -3.13 19.10 24.87
N GLY A 356 -2.48 18.89 23.71
CA GLY A 356 -1.11 19.31 23.43
C GLY A 356 -0.03 18.46 24.09
N GLU A 357 -0.36 17.25 24.53
CA GLU A 357 0.59 16.33 25.11
C GLU A 357 1.38 15.57 24.02
N PRO A 358 2.68 15.30 24.22
CA PRO A 358 3.39 14.37 23.36
C PRO A 358 2.86 12.95 23.58
N VAL A 359 2.43 12.31 22.49
CA VAL A 359 1.78 10.98 22.52
C VAL A 359 2.52 10.00 21.65
N PHE A 360 2.65 8.76 22.12
CA PHE A 360 2.99 7.61 21.29
C PHE A 360 2.05 6.46 21.59
N LEU A 361 1.48 5.86 20.53
CA LEU A 361 0.59 4.71 20.61
C LEU A 361 1.20 3.54 19.83
N ALA A 362 1.28 2.37 20.47
CA ALA A 362 1.62 1.13 19.79
C ALA A 362 0.75 -0.03 20.29
N ARG A 363 0.29 -0.89 19.37
CA ARG A 363 -0.34 -2.16 19.75
C ARG A 363 0.74 -3.13 20.25
N ILE A 364 0.41 -3.95 21.24
CA ILE A 364 1.27 -5.04 21.71
C ILE A 364 0.71 -6.34 21.13
N GLU A 365 1.49 -7.01 20.27
CA GLU A 365 1.10 -8.31 19.70
C GLU A 365 1.35 -9.41 20.74
N GLU A 366 0.40 -10.30 20.89
CA GLU A 366 0.56 -11.50 21.73
C GLU A 366 1.37 -12.58 21.01
N GLU A 367 1.89 -13.55 21.73
CA GLU A 367 2.69 -14.67 21.17
C GLU A 367 1.87 -15.60 20.28
#